data_1d03306de88b3ba53571586b05c22384
#
_entry.id   1d03306de88b3ba53571586b05c22384
#
_cell.length_a   1.000
_cell.length_b   1.000
_cell.length_c   1.000
_cell.angle_alpha   90.00
_cell.angle_beta   90.00
_cell.angle_gamma   90.00
#
_symmetry.space_group_name_H-M   'P 1'
#
loop_
_entity.id
_entity.type
_entity.pdbx_description
1 polymer ?
#
loop_
_entity_poly.entity_id
_entity_poly.type
_entity_poly.pdbx_seq_one_letter_code
_entity_poly.pdbx_strand_id
1 'polypeptide(L)'
;MKSRNRKGGYSVNTANEYINNKQGIHCLSTELEPQIKFEDGQPTGEIIAHKAWFSQKGLPPFTVKFEAEVELPSYMALVQFDNLQACEVGFNVYFKADNLKEVK
;
A
#
# COMPACT_ATOMS: atom_id res chain seq x y z
N MET A 1 7.23 -6.29 -6.04
CA MET A 1 6.43 -7.51 -6.21
C MET A 1 6.06 -7.67 -7.67
N LYS A 2 6.23 -8.88 -8.20
CA LYS A 2 5.95 -9.10 -9.63
C LYS A 2 4.47 -9.38 -9.87
N SER A 3 3.93 -8.80 -10.92
CA SER A 3 2.54 -8.98 -11.31
C SER A 3 2.34 -10.27 -12.10
N ARG A 4 1.08 -10.74 -12.14
CA ARG A 4 0.67 -11.88 -12.97
C ARG A 4 0.22 -11.46 -14.36
N ASN A 5 0.52 -10.21 -14.75
CA ASN A 5 0.17 -9.64 -16.06
C ASN A 5 -1.33 -9.57 -16.33
N ARG A 6 -2.12 -9.38 -15.28
CA ARG A 6 -3.55 -9.13 -15.47
C ARG A 6 -3.80 -7.66 -15.74
N LYS A 7 -4.83 -7.38 -16.51
CA LYS A 7 -5.26 -6.02 -16.76
C LYS A 7 -6.47 -5.71 -15.89
N GLY A 8 -6.52 -4.49 -15.38
CA GLY A 8 -7.62 -4.03 -14.56
C GLY A 8 -7.20 -2.94 -13.58
N GLY A 9 -8.17 -2.30 -12.98
CA GLY A 9 -7.93 -1.30 -11.94
C GLY A 9 -7.73 -1.95 -10.58
N TYR A 10 -7.77 -1.12 -9.56
CA TYR A 10 -7.68 -1.59 -8.17
C TYR A 10 -8.87 -2.48 -7.82
N SER A 11 -8.61 -3.60 -7.15
CA SER A 11 -9.66 -4.46 -6.65
C SER A 11 -9.22 -5.20 -5.40
N VAL A 12 -10.20 -5.51 -4.55
CA VAL A 12 -9.98 -6.29 -3.33
C VAL A 12 -9.54 -7.71 -3.69
N ASN A 13 -10.14 -8.28 -4.73
CA ASN A 13 -9.81 -9.64 -5.15
C ASN A 13 -8.34 -9.75 -5.56
N THR A 14 -7.83 -8.77 -6.29
CA THR A 14 -6.42 -8.76 -6.69
C THR A 14 -5.52 -8.68 -5.45
N ALA A 15 -5.86 -7.85 -4.48
CA ALA A 15 -5.07 -7.77 -3.24
C ALA A 15 -5.04 -9.11 -2.53
N ASN A 16 -6.17 -9.82 -2.47
CA ASN A 16 -6.25 -11.11 -1.78
C ASN A 16 -5.42 -12.20 -2.46
N GLU A 17 -5.06 -12.02 -3.71
CA GLU A 17 -4.19 -12.98 -4.41
C GLU A 17 -2.73 -12.86 -4.02
N TYR A 18 -2.32 -11.69 -3.56
CA TYR A 18 -0.93 -11.41 -3.18
C TYR A 18 -0.73 -11.41 -1.68
N ILE A 19 -1.72 -10.93 -0.93
CA ILE A 19 -1.63 -10.78 0.53
C ILE A 19 -2.45 -11.90 1.19
N ASN A 20 -1.80 -12.63 2.11
CA ASN A 20 -2.47 -13.69 2.85
C ASN A 20 -3.21 -13.09 4.06
N ASN A 21 -4.54 -13.12 4.02
CA ASN A 21 -5.38 -12.57 5.09
C ASN A 21 -5.22 -13.27 6.43
N LYS A 22 -4.63 -14.45 6.44
CA LYS A 22 -4.44 -15.24 7.67
C LYS A 22 -3.12 -14.96 8.37
N GLN A 23 -2.24 -14.19 7.74
CA GLN A 23 -0.95 -13.84 8.32
C GLN A 23 -0.89 -12.36 8.64
N GLY A 24 -0.22 -12.04 9.74
CA GLY A 24 -0.08 -10.67 10.17
C GLY A 24 0.77 -9.85 9.20
N ILE A 25 0.44 -8.57 9.10
CA ILE A 25 1.19 -7.59 8.32
C ILE A 25 1.82 -6.62 9.30
N HIS A 26 3.12 -6.37 9.14
CA HIS A 26 3.86 -5.48 10.02
C HIS A 26 4.13 -4.14 9.34
N CYS A 27 4.02 -3.06 10.11
CA CYS A 27 4.34 -1.72 9.64
C CYS A 27 5.86 -1.51 9.69
N LEU A 28 6.45 -1.13 8.57
CA LEU A 28 7.89 -0.88 8.48
C LEU A 28 8.25 0.60 8.47
N SER A 29 7.27 1.48 8.25
CA SER A 29 7.53 2.92 8.20
C SER A 29 7.34 3.56 9.56
N THR A 30 8.14 4.59 9.84
CA THR A 30 7.98 5.42 11.03
C THR A 30 7.22 6.70 10.71
N GLU A 31 7.11 7.04 9.44
CA GLU A 31 6.37 8.21 8.97
C GLU A 31 5.87 7.98 7.55
N LEU A 32 4.83 8.71 7.17
CA LEU A 32 4.27 8.61 5.82
C LEU A 32 5.18 9.33 4.82
N GLU A 33 5.26 8.76 3.61
CA GLU A 33 5.98 9.37 2.49
C GLU A 33 4.96 10.05 1.59
N PRO A 34 5.03 11.38 1.41
CA PRO A 34 4.08 12.06 0.53
C PRO A 34 4.36 11.73 -0.93
N GLN A 35 3.28 11.58 -1.70
CA GLN A 35 3.36 11.43 -3.14
C GLN A 35 2.96 12.75 -3.78
N ILE A 36 3.87 13.34 -4.53
CA ILE A 36 3.68 14.65 -5.17
C ILE A 36 3.09 14.46 -6.55
N LYS A 37 2.15 15.34 -6.91
CA LYS A 37 1.57 15.36 -8.24
C LYS A 37 2.57 15.98 -9.22
N PHE A 38 2.72 15.34 -10.38
CA PHE A 38 3.53 15.85 -11.47
C PHE A 38 2.63 16.33 -12.61
N GLU A 39 2.99 17.47 -13.19
CA GLU A 39 2.35 17.98 -14.40
C GLU A 39 3.45 18.34 -15.39
N ASP A 40 3.31 17.87 -16.64
CA ASP A 40 4.29 18.08 -17.70
C ASP A 40 5.72 17.70 -17.26
N GLY A 41 5.83 16.62 -16.47
CA GLY A 41 7.12 16.15 -16.00
C GLY A 41 7.72 16.94 -14.84
N GLN A 42 7.01 17.93 -14.31
CA GLN A 42 7.47 18.81 -13.23
C GLN A 42 6.66 18.58 -11.96
N PRO A 43 7.30 18.57 -10.78
CA PRO A 43 6.57 18.47 -9.52
C PRO A 43 5.78 19.77 -9.28
N THR A 44 4.52 19.61 -8.85
CA THR A 44 3.65 20.77 -8.60
C THR A 44 3.67 21.23 -7.14
N GLY A 45 4.23 20.42 -6.25
CA GLY A 45 4.16 20.68 -4.82
C GLY A 45 2.86 20.22 -4.16
N GLU A 46 1.91 19.75 -4.95
CA GLU A 46 0.64 19.23 -4.43
C GLU A 46 0.79 17.78 -4.00
N ILE A 47 0.40 17.47 -2.77
CA ILE A 47 0.42 16.09 -2.25
C ILE A 47 -0.90 15.44 -2.59
N ILE A 48 -0.86 14.35 -3.37
CA ILE A 48 -2.07 13.64 -3.81
C ILE A 48 -2.31 12.34 -3.06
N ALA A 49 -1.31 11.85 -2.35
CA ALA A 49 -1.42 10.61 -1.58
C ALA A 49 -0.27 10.51 -0.59
N HIS A 50 -0.37 9.55 0.29
CA HIS A 50 0.68 9.21 1.27
C HIS A 50 0.91 7.72 1.19
N LYS A 51 2.15 7.28 1.33
CA LYS A 51 2.45 5.85 1.30
C LYS A 51 3.37 5.45 2.43
N ALA A 52 3.32 4.17 2.78
CA ALA A 52 4.14 3.59 3.82
C ALA A 52 4.51 2.17 3.42
N TRP A 53 5.55 1.63 4.06
CA TRP A 53 6.05 0.29 3.81
C TRP A 53 5.51 -0.70 4.83
N PHE A 54 5.26 -1.90 4.35
CA PHE A 54 4.74 -3.00 5.16
C PHE A 54 5.41 -4.30 4.77
N SER A 55 5.34 -5.29 5.66
CA SER A 55 5.87 -6.62 5.35
C SER A 55 4.91 -7.70 5.82
N GLN A 56 4.96 -8.83 5.13
CA GLN A 56 4.26 -10.04 5.52
C GLN A 56 5.21 -11.20 5.29
N LYS A 57 5.18 -12.18 6.18
CA LYS A 57 6.02 -13.36 6.05
C LYS A 57 5.78 -14.03 4.69
N GLY A 58 6.85 -14.30 3.97
CA GLY A 58 6.78 -14.93 2.66
C GLY A 58 6.73 -13.96 1.49
N LEU A 59 6.69 -12.65 1.76
CA LEU A 59 6.64 -11.62 0.72
C LEU A 59 7.77 -10.62 0.89
N PRO A 60 8.25 -10.01 -0.20
CA PRO A 60 9.14 -8.87 -0.08
C PRO A 60 8.37 -7.68 0.50
N PRO A 61 9.06 -6.70 1.10
CA PRO A 61 8.39 -5.48 1.56
C PRO A 61 7.61 -4.82 0.44
N PHE A 62 6.47 -4.24 0.77
CA PHE A 62 5.61 -3.60 -0.21
C PHE A 62 5.07 -2.28 0.35
N THR A 63 4.69 -1.38 -0.56
CA THR A 63 4.09 -0.10 -0.18
C THR A 63 2.58 -0.15 -0.33
N VAL A 64 1.89 0.60 0.52
CA VAL A 64 0.45 0.82 0.40
C VAL A 64 0.22 2.32 0.36
N LYS A 65 -0.59 2.75 -0.61
CA LYS A 65 -0.93 4.15 -0.81
C LYS A 65 -2.24 4.47 -0.09
N PHE A 66 -2.28 5.63 0.57
CA PHE A 66 -3.47 6.15 1.21
C PHE A 66 -3.74 7.54 0.64
N GLU A 67 -4.97 7.82 0.24
CA GLU A 67 -5.31 9.15 -0.28
C GLU A 67 -5.38 10.18 0.86
N ALA A 68 -5.80 9.75 2.04
CA ALA A 68 -5.82 10.59 3.23
C ALA A 68 -4.54 10.44 4.03
N GLU A 69 -4.24 11.44 4.85
CA GLU A 69 -3.13 11.35 5.79
C GLU A 69 -3.57 10.50 6.98
N VAL A 70 -3.20 9.23 6.95
CA VAL A 70 -3.58 8.29 8.00
C VAL A 70 -2.58 8.31 9.15
N GLU A 71 -2.99 7.82 10.31
CA GLU A 71 -2.11 7.71 11.47
C GLU A 71 -1.40 6.37 11.44
N LEU A 72 -0.06 6.38 11.35
CA LEU A 72 0.72 5.14 11.33
C LEU A 72 0.88 4.57 12.73
N PRO A 73 0.71 3.24 12.88
CA PRO A 73 1.08 2.56 14.11
C PRO A 73 2.61 2.57 14.31
N SER A 74 3.04 2.07 15.46
CA SER A 74 4.45 1.96 15.76
C SER A 74 5.18 1.05 14.79
N TYR A 75 6.47 1.29 14.62
CA TYR A 75 7.33 0.43 13.79
C TYR A 75 7.21 -1.02 14.24
N MET A 76 7.03 -1.92 13.28
CA MET A 76 6.84 -3.36 13.48
C MET A 76 5.50 -3.76 14.12
N ALA A 77 4.60 -2.81 14.37
CA ALA A 77 3.27 -3.15 14.87
C ALA A 77 2.48 -3.94 13.81
N LEU A 78 1.63 -4.84 14.27
CA LEU A 78 0.70 -5.54 13.40
C LEU A 78 -0.41 -4.59 12.98
N VAL A 79 -0.78 -4.64 11.71
CA VAL A 79 -1.80 -3.74 11.16
C VAL A 79 -2.87 -4.52 10.40
N GLN A 80 -4.01 -3.88 10.27
CA GLN A 80 -5.11 -4.34 9.44
C GLN A 80 -5.56 -3.17 8.58
N PHE A 81 -5.78 -3.41 7.30
CA PHE A 81 -6.20 -2.36 6.36
C PHE A 81 -7.70 -2.35 6.17
N ASP A 82 -8.22 -1.14 5.97
CA ASP A 82 -9.62 -0.96 5.55
C ASP A 82 -9.63 -0.87 4.02
N ASN A 83 -10.34 -1.79 3.38
CA ASN A 83 -10.52 -1.82 1.92
C ASN A 83 -9.19 -1.87 1.18
N LEU A 84 -8.33 -2.83 1.53
CA LEU A 84 -7.07 -3.03 0.81
C LEU A 84 -7.35 -3.52 -0.61
N GLN A 85 -6.82 -2.80 -1.59
CA GLN A 85 -6.97 -3.11 -2.99
C GLN A 85 -5.61 -3.15 -3.66
N ALA A 86 -5.55 -3.85 -4.78
CA ALA A 86 -4.33 -3.91 -5.58
C ALA A 86 -4.66 -3.81 -7.05
N CYS A 87 -3.71 -3.31 -7.82
CA CYS A 87 -3.79 -3.36 -9.27
C CYS A 87 -2.45 -3.81 -9.83
N GLU A 88 -2.51 -4.43 -11.00
CA GLU A 88 -1.34 -4.89 -11.70
C GLU A 88 -1.10 -3.99 -12.91
N VAL A 89 0.09 -3.39 -12.97
CA VAL A 89 0.49 -2.52 -14.08
C VAL A 89 1.83 -3.04 -14.62
N GLY A 90 1.80 -3.62 -15.82
CA GLY A 90 2.98 -4.28 -16.36
C GLY A 90 3.41 -5.41 -15.45
N PHE A 91 4.64 -5.36 -14.96
CA PHE A 91 5.18 -6.37 -14.05
C PHE A 91 5.14 -5.96 -12.58
N ASN A 92 4.47 -4.85 -12.28
CA ASN A 92 4.41 -4.32 -10.92
C ASN A 92 3.03 -4.47 -10.33
N VAL A 93 2.98 -4.61 -9.01
CA VAL A 93 1.74 -4.65 -8.24
C VAL A 93 1.72 -3.43 -7.32
N TYR A 94 0.64 -2.67 -7.38
CA TYR A 94 0.44 -1.49 -6.55
C TYR A 94 -0.72 -1.73 -5.59
N PHE A 95 -0.56 -1.30 -4.34
CA PHE A 95 -1.58 -1.46 -3.32
C PHE A 95 -2.08 -0.10 -2.85
N LYS A 96 -3.36 -0.03 -2.50
CA LYS A 96 -3.93 1.12 -1.81
C LYS A 96 -4.98 0.66 -0.80
N ALA A 97 -5.23 1.49 0.20
CA ALA A 97 -6.24 1.25 1.21
C ALA A 97 -6.85 2.57 1.65
N ASP A 98 -8.04 2.51 2.23
CA ASP A 98 -8.70 3.71 2.74
C ASP A 98 -8.10 4.16 4.07
N ASN A 99 -7.74 3.20 4.91
CA ASN A 99 -7.17 3.47 6.23
C ASN A 99 -6.48 2.21 6.74
N LEU A 100 -5.87 2.31 7.91
CA LEU A 100 -5.31 1.15 8.61
C LEU A 100 -5.45 1.35 10.10
N LYS A 101 -5.31 0.26 10.85
CA LYS A 101 -5.32 0.31 12.30
C LYS A 101 -4.37 -0.74 12.86
N GLU A 102 -3.88 -0.48 14.07
CA GLU A 102 -3.05 -1.46 14.77
C GLU A 102 -3.92 -2.59 15.30
N VAL A 103 -3.44 -3.82 15.15
CA VAL A 103 -4.10 -5.02 15.67
C VAL A 103 -3.44 -5.38 16.98
N LYS A 104 -4.22 -5.48 18.01
CA LYS A 104 -3.70 -5.84 19.34
C LYS A 104 -3.92 -7.32 19.65
#